data_ad86e0a9ca7f0ee8ca47cccefd1fd09c
#
_entry.id   ad86e0a9ca7f0ee8ca47cccefd1fd09c
#
_cell.length_a   1.000
_cell.length_b   1.000
_cell.length_c   1.000
_cell.angle_alpha   90.00
_cell.angle_beta   90.00
_cell.angle_gamma   90.00
#
_symmetry.space_group_name_H-M   'P 1'
#
loop_
_entity.id
_entity.type
_entity.pdbx_description
1 polymer ?
#
loop_
_entity_poly.entity_id
_entity_poly.type
_entity_poly.pdbx_seq_one_letter_code
_entity_poly.pdbx_strand_id
1 'polypeptide(L)'
;MKRYRLVLPKKLAFGDLFRQRLKKCLRPGAQTPRPPGKAGRYESTLEDLRALQTSGKGFVKSPRRSRLFLALVLAAVLLLAGACARAQEQVQALFINVGKADAALFFLDDQRFLVDTGTKDSYDQLERVLEAYGVTRLNGVVITHTDKDHVGGLKKLLKSEIAVDRVYAGTLHSEKSLEDHPVYEAAEKYDAPLTWLSAGDSIALEGGGAFDVLGPLTQDDEQENNNSLVLRLTTPQGDMLLTGDMELPEESELIEAGLISQAAVLKVAHHGNEDATSWQFVLLARPQWAVISTSSVEKPETPSSKVLSRLYDVKAGVAVTQDAEVGILVTLRDGQAGAEAINWR
;
A
#
# COMPACT_ATOMS: atom_id res chain seq x y z
N MET A 1 -43.03 -6.07 6.24
CA MET A 1 -42.13 -7.10 6.77
C MET A 1 -41.85 -8.13 5.66
N LYS A 2 -40.77 -7.99 4.91
CA LYS A 2 -40.29 -9.02 3.98
C LYS A 2 -38.90 -9.44 4.47
N ARG A 3 -38.81 -10.67 4.96
CA ARG A 3 -37.55 -11.29 5.40
C ARG A 3 -36.76 -11.71 4.16
N TYR A 4 -35.62 -11.10 3.91
CA TYR A 4 -34.64 -11.60 2.94
C TYR A 4 -33.69 -12.54 3.69
N ARG A 5 -33.74 -13.81 3.30
CA ARG A 5 -32.82 -14.84 3.80
C ARG A 5 -31.60 -14.84 2.86
N LEU A 6 -30.45 -14.41 3.36
CA LEU A 6 -29.18 -14.53 2.64
C LEU A 6 -28.80 -16.02 2.59
N VAL A 7 -28.65 -16.56 1.39
CA VAL A 7 -28.11 -17.89 1.15
C VAL A 7 -26.62 -17.72 0.89
N LEU A 8 -25.80 -18.07 1.85
CA LEU A 8 -24.35 -18.11 1.70
C LEU A 8 -23.97 -19.31 0.81
N PRO A 9 -23.10 -19.15 -0.19
CA PRO A 9 -22.53 -20.27 -0.92
C PRO A 9 -21.50 -21.00 -0.07
N LYS A 10 -21.54 -22.33 -0.16
CA LYS A 10 -20.69 -23.28 0.55
C LYS A 10 -19.20 -22.95 0.41
N LYS A 11 -18.47 -23.11 1.53
CA LYS A 11 -17.02 -23.02 1.67
C LYS A 11 -16.25 -23.51 0.43
N LEU A 12 -15.62 -22.60 -0.28
CA LEU A 12 -14.52 -22.91 -1.20
C LEU A 12 -13.22 -22.65 -0.43
N ALA A 13 -12.40 -23.69 -0.32
CA ALA A 13 -11.11 -23.60 0.35
C ALA A 13 -10.21 -22.60 -0.40
N PHE A 14 -9.62 -21.67 0.33
CA PHE A 14 -8.79 -20.56 -0.15
C PHE A 14 -7.60 -21.00 -1.03
N GLY A 15 -7.18 -22.28 -0.95
CA GLY A 15 -6.12 -22.87 -1.78
C GLY A 15 -6.46 -23.06 -3.26
N ASP A 16 -7.74 -23.08 -3.64
CA ASP A 16 -8.13 -23.38 -5.02
C ASP A 16 -8.22 -22.13 -5.91
N LEU A 17 -8.48 -20.96 -5.33
CA LEU A 17 -8.49 -19.70 -6.08
C LEU A 17 -7.07 -19.28 -6.52
N PHE A 18 -6.09 -19.50 -5.66
CA PHE A 18 -4.68 -19.20 -5.95
C PHE A 18 -4.11 -20.13 -7.02
N ARG A 19 -4.49 -21.42 -6.99
CA ARG A 19 -4.09 -22.39 -8.01
C ARG A 19 -4.75 -22.15 -9.37
N GLN A 20 -5.95 -21.59 -9.43
CA GLN A 20 -6.61 -21.27 -10.69
C GLN A 20 -6.02 -20.03 -11.39
N ARG A 21 -5.52 -19.03 -10.66
CA ARG A 21 -4.82 -17.88 -11.26
C ARG A 21 -3.46 -18.24 -11.82
N LEU A 22 -2.70 -19.11 -11.15
CA LEU A 22 -1.40 -19.59 -11.67
C LEU A 22 -1.52 -20.44 -12.94
N LYS A 23 -2.62 -21.19 -13.13
CA LYS A 23 -2.86 -21.98 -14.35
C LYS A 23 -3.28 -21.14 -15.56
N LYS A 24 -3.72 -19.91 -15.40
CA LYS A 24 -4.08 -19.00 -16.50
C LYS A 24 -2.87 -18.30 -17.13
N CYS A 25 -1.75 -18.19 -16.43
CA CYS A 25 -0.52 -17.57 -16.94
C CYS A 25 0.43 -18.52 -17.67
N LEU A 26 0.18 -19.84 -17.65
CA LEU A 26 1.06 -20.85 -18.25
C LEU A 26 0.28 -21.71 -19.25
N ARG A 27 -0.25 -21.13 -20.33
CA ARG A 27 -0.67 -21.90 -21.51
C ARG A 27 0.22 -21.53 -22.70
N PRO A 28 1.10 -22.39 -23.17
CA PRO A 28 1.70 -22.30 -24.49
C PRO A 28 0.72 -22.90 -25.51
N GLY A 29 0.47 -22.25 -26.61
CA GLY A 29 -0.19 -22.89 -27.75
C GLY A 29 -1.23 -22.02 -28.47
N ALA A 30 -0.76 -21.02 -29.21
CA ALA A 30 -1.52 -20.48 -30.32
C ALA A 30 -1.28 -21.41 -31.52
N GLN A 31 -2.32 -22.16 -31.92
CA GLN A 31 -2.33 -22.92 -33.16
C GLN A 31 -2.44 -21.95 -34.34
N THR A 32 -1.51 -22.06 -35.28
CA THR A 32 -1.56 -21.40 -36.59
C THR A 32 -2.68 -22.01 -37.44
N PRO A 33 -3.49 -21.22 -38.18
CA PRO A 33 -4.45 -21.75 -39.12
C PRO A 33 -3.75 -22.32 -40.37
N ARG A 34 -4.20 -23.49 -40.80
CA ARG A 34 -3.80 -24.10 -42.07
C ARG A 34 -4.43 -23.32 -43.24
N PRO A 35 -3.70 -23.10 -44.35
CA PRO A 35 -4.28 -22.54 -45.55
C PRO A 35 -5.01 -23.61 -46.37
N PRO A 36 -6.09 -23.24 -47.09
CA PRO A 36 -6.76 -24.18 -48.03
C PRO A 36 -5.95 -24.31 -49.32
N GLY A 37 -5.77 -25.56 -49.74
CA GLY A 37 -5.13 -25.84 -50.99
C GLY A 37 -5.94 -25.52 -52.21
N LYS A 38 -5.28 -24.99 -53.25
CA LYS A 38 -5.54 -25.39 -54.68
C LYS A 38 -4.34 -24.96 -55.51
N ALA A 39 -3.88 -25.92 -56.32
CA ALA A 39 -2.79 -25.82 -57.24
C ALA A 39 -3.13 -24.82 -58.35
N GLY A 40 -2.21 -23.94 -58.68
CA GLY A 40 -2.14 -23.13 -59.89
C GLY A 40 -0.70 -23.01 -60.26
N ARG A 41 -0.31 -23.70 -61.30
CA ARG A 41 1.05 -23.76 -61.89
C ARG A 41 1.28 -22.43 -62.61
N TYR A 42 2.28 -21.65 -62.16
CA TYR A 42 2.86 -20.58 -62.97
C TYR A 42 4.38 -20.78 -63.05
N GLU A 43 4.82 -21.29 -64.20
CA GLU A 43 6.22 -21.20 -64.63
C GLU A 43 6.45 -19.75 -65.00
N SER A 44 7.18 -19.01 -64.21
CA SER A 44 7.84 -17.77 -64.60
C SER A 44 9.32 -18.07 -64.75
N THR A 45 9.78 -17.85 -65.96
CA THR A 45 11.11 -18.17 -66.42
C THR A 45 12.17 -17.24 -65.81
N LEU A 46 13.37 -17.81 -65.62
CA LEU A 46 14.54 -17.12 -65.09
C LEU A 46 15.00 -15.85 -65.89
N GLU A 47 14.30 -15.54 -66.96
CA GLU A 47 14.60 -14.35 -67.79
C GLU A 47 14.04 -13.07 -67.24
N ASP A 48 12.92 -13.07 -66.49
CA ASP A 48 12.34 -11.84 -65.91
C ASP A 48 13.14 -11.27 -64.72
N LEU A 49 14.02 -12.04 -64.12
CA LEU A 49 14.90 -11.62 -63.04
C LEU A 49 16.18 -10.93 -63.49
N ARG A 50 16.56 -11.06 -64.80
CA ARG A 50 17.70 -10.36 -65.36
C ARG A 50 17.41 -8.95 -65.89
N ALA A 51 16.15 -8.65 -66.16
CA ALA A 51 15.76 -7.30 -66.67
C ALA A 51 15.69 -6.21 -65.55
N LEU A 52 15.68 -6.60 -64.29
CA LEU A 52 15.63 -5.62 -63.16
C LEU A 52 17.04 -5.23 -62.66
N GLN A 53 18.11 -5.74 -63.25
CA GLN A 53 19.48 -5.50 -62.78
C GLN A 53 20.25 -4.37 -63.48
N THR A 54 19.65 -3.69 -64.47
CA THR A 54 20.33 -2.68 -65.27
C THR A 54 19.76 -1.25 -65.23
N SER A 55 19.00 -0.89 -64.22
CA SER A 55 18.62 0.50 -63.96
C SER A 55 19.16 0.99 -62.62
N GLY A 56 20.46 0.88 -62.44
CA GLY A 56 21.16 1.37 -61.28
C GLY A 56 21.45 2.85 -61.34
N LYS A 57 20.51 3.74 -61.02
CA LYS A 57 20.87 5.07 -60.54
C LYS A 57 21.17 4.95 -59.05
N GLY A 58 22.47 4.86 -58.75
CA GLY A 58 22.98 4.74 -57.39
C GLY A 58 22.56 5.93 -56.53
N PHE A 59 21.66 5.66 -55.59
CA PHE A 59 21.40 6.54 -54.45
C PHE A 59 22.53 6.27 -53.43
N VAL A 60 23.63 7.01 -53.56
CA VAL A 60 24.71 6.99 -52.58
C VAL A 60 24.16 7.55 -51.28
N LYS A 61 23.66 6.66 -50.41
CA LYS A 61 23.32 7.04 -49.04
C LYS A 61 24.63 7.39 -48.32
N SER A 62 24.86 8.66 -48.07
CA SER A 62 26.06 9.11 -47.38
C SER A 62 26.09 8.42 -45.99
N PRO A 63 27.18 7.72 -45.63
CA PRO A 63 27.27 6.96 -44.38
C PRO A 63 27.18 7.85 -43.14
N ARG A 64 27.31 9.18 -43.31
CA ARG A 64 27.13 10.16 -42.22
C ARG A 64 25.66 10.35 -41.80
N ARG A 65 24.71 10.32 -42.76
CA ARG A 65 23.27 10.49 -42.43
C ARG A 65 22.70 9.27 -41.72
N SER A 66 23.13 8.04 -42.05
CA SER A 66 22.69 6.84 -41.37
C SER A 66 23.26 6.73 -39.97
N ARG A 67 24.50 7.16 -39.73
CA ARG A 67 25.13 7.21 -38.41
C ARG A 67 24.47 8.26 -37.50
N LEU A 68 24.09 9.43 -38.05
CA LEU A 68 23.37 10.46 -37.30
C LEU A 68 21.97 10.00 -36.91
N PHE A 69 21.27 9.34 -37.83
CA PHE A 69 19.93 8.77 -37.53
C PHE A 69 20.00 7.68 -36.45
N LEU A 70 20.98 6.77 -36.57
CA LEU A 70 21.18 5.73 -35.57
C LEU A 70 21.55 6.31 -34.20
N ALA A 71 22.38 7.35 -34.14
CA ALA A 71 22.73 8.06 -32.93
C ALA A 71 21.52 8.76 -32.29
N LEU A 72 20.65 9.39 -33.11
CA LEU A 72 19.41 10.00 -32.62
C LEU A 72 18.40 8.97 -32.10
N VAL A 73 18.27 7.84 -32.78
CA VAL A 73 17.41 6.74 -32.29
C VAL A 73 17.96 6.15 -30.98
N LEU A 74 19.28 5.94 -30.90
CA LEU A 74 19.91 5.45 -29.66
C LEU A 74 19.77 6.46 -28.51
N ALA A 75 19.95 7.77 -28.80
CA ALA A 75 19.72 8.82 -27.81
C ALA A 75 18.26 8.90 -27.36
N ALA A 76 17.30 8.75 -28.28
CA ALA A 76 15.88 8.71 -27.97
C ALA A 76 15.51 7.46 -27.15
N VAL A 77 16.09 6.31 -27.47
CA VAL A 77 15.92 5.06 -26.69
C VAL A 77 16.53 5.20 -25.29
N LEU A 78 17.71 5.82 -25.18
CA LEU A 78 18.34 6.08 -23.87
C LEU A 78 17.56 7.11 -23.06
N LEU A 79 16.99 8.14 -23.69
CA LEU A 79 16.10 9.12 -23.03
C LEU A 79 14.78 8.49 -22.61
N LEU A 80 14.19 7.61 -23.43
CA LEU A 80 12.99 6.85 -23.09
C LEU A 80 13.27 5.80 -22.00
N ALA A 81 14.41 5.12 -22.03
CA ALA A 81 14.83 4.22 -20.99
C ALA A 81 15.12 4.95 -19.65
N GLY A 82 15.71 6.16 -19.72
CA GLY A 82 15.90 7.03 -18.56
C GLY A 82 14.59 7.60 -17.98
N ALA A 83 13.58 7.82 -18.83
CA ALA A 83 12.25 8.26 -18.41
C ALA A 83 11.41 7.10 -17.82
N CYS A 84 11.69 5.84 -18.22
CA CYS A 84 11.01 4.65 -17.70
C CYS A 84 11.62 4.12 -16.40
N ALA A 85 12.80 4.60 -15.99
CA ALA A 85 13.52 4.14 -14.83
C ALA A 85 13.58 5.21 -13.73
N ARG A 86 12.50 5.95 -13.51
CA ARG A 86 12.34 6.67 -12.24
C ARG A 86 11.79 5.69 -11.23
N ALA A 87 12.62 4.68 -10.92
CA ALA A 87 12.35 3.83 -9.77
C ALA A 87 12.33 4.74 -8.54
N GLN A 88 11.30 4.63 -7.74
CA GLN A 88 11.22 5.29 -6.44
C GLN A 88 12.53 5.04 -5.70
N GLU A 89 13.34 6.08 -5.49
CA GLU A 89 14.65 5.92 -4.84
C GLU A 89 14.52 5.50 -3.39
N GLN A 90 13.42 5.86 -2.75
CA GLN A 90 13.10 5.54 -1.35
C GLN A 90 11.60 5.71 -1.07
N VAL A 91 11.09 4.97 -0.11
CA VAL A 91 9.77 5.15 0.49
C VAL A 91 9.95 5.80 1.84
N GLN A 92 9.11 6.78 2.16
CA GLN A 92 9.13 7.40 3.47
C GLN A 92 7.75 7.33 4.11
N ALA A 93 7.73 7.13 5.44
CA ALA A 93 6.54 7.19 6.27
C ALA A 93 6.85 8.04 7.50
N LEU A 94 6.09 9.09 7.71
CA LEU A 94 6.17 9.92 8.91
C LEU A 94 5.04 9.52 9.87
N PHE A 95 5.41 8.83 10.95
CA PHE A 95 4.50 8.54 12.06
C PHE A 95 4.44 9.77 12.96
N ILE A 96 3.33 10.49 12.90
CA ILE A 96 3.18 11.82 13.48
C ILE A 96 2.94 11.72 14.99
N ASN A 97 3.59 12.57 15.79
CA ASN A 97 3.29 12.69 17.20
C ASN A 97 1.97 13.45 17.41
N VAL A 98 0.90 12.71 17.55
CA VAL A 98 -0.45 13.19 17.85
C VAL A 98 -0.96 12.76 19.23
N GLY A 99 -0.01 12.47 20.16
CA GLY A 99 -0.30 11.93 21.48
C GLY A 99 -0.49 10.39 21.45
N LYS A 100 -1.33 9.87 22.36
CA LYS A 100 -1.77 8.47 22.32
C LYS A 100 -2.85 8.32 21.25
N ALA A 101 -2.42 8.36 19.99
CA ALA A 101 -3.27 8.28 18.80
C ALA A 101 -2.43 7.94 17.57
N ASP A 102 -3.06 7.59 16.47
CA ASP A 102 -2.38 7.24 15.21
C ASP A 102 -2.64 8.25 14.09
N ALA A 103 -1.56 8.66 13.45
CA ALA A 103 -1.57 9.34 12.16
C ALA A 103 -0.23 9.09 11.47
N ALA A 104 -0.24 8.47 10.29
CA ALA A 104 0.98 8.18 9.54
C ALA A 104 0.85 8.68 8.10
N LEU A 105 1.76 9.60 7.70
CA LEU A 105 1.83 10.18 6.36
C LEU A 105 2.87 9.46 5.53
N PHE A 106 2.44 8.90 4.39
CA PHE A 106 3.27 8.15 3.45
C PHE A 106 3.61 9.00 2.21
N PHE A 107 4.89 9.00 1.86
CA PHE A 107 5.43 9.61 0.65
C PHE A 107 5.83 8.49 -0.32
N LEU A 108 5.00 8.30 -1.34
CA LEU A 108 5.06 7.20 -2.30
C LEU A 108 5.17 7.80 -3.70
N ASP A 109 6.37 8.11 -4.14
CA ASP A 109 6.63 8.93 -5.33
C ASP A 109 5.90 10.29 -5.26
N ASP A 110 5.02 10.55 -6.24
CA ASP A 110 4.20 11.76 -6.27
C ASP A 110 2.89 11.61 -5.46
N GLN A 111 2.60 10.40 -4.94
CA GLN A 111 1.40 10.13 -4.15
C GLN A 111 1.64 10.38 -2.64
N ARG A 112 0.56 10.83 -1.98
CA ARG A 112 0.50 11.02 -0.53
C ARG A 112 -0.68 10.24 0.01
N PHE A 113 -0.40 9.36 0.98
CA PHE A 113 -1.44 8.64 1.71
C PHE A 113 -1.34 8.97 3.19
N LEU A 114 -2.48 9.06 3.84
CA LEU A 114 -2.56 9.21 5.29
C LEU A 114 -3.27 7.95 5.84
N VAL A 115 -2.66 7.29 6.80
CA VAL A 115 -3.29 6.20 7.55
C VAL A 115 -3.58 6.71 8.93
N ASP A 116 -4.86 6.74 9.29
CA ASP A 116 -5.45 7.35 10.47
C ASP A 116 -5.24 8.87 10.59
N THR A 117 -6.03 9.51 11.45
CA THR A 117 -6.13 10.97 11.53
C THR A 117 -5.98 11.52 12.95
N GLY A 118 -5.59 10.65 13.88
CA GLY A 118 -5.50 10.99 15.29
C GLY A 118 -6.85 11.31 15.93
N THR A 119 -6.79 11.95 17.10
CA THR A 119 -7.98 12.43 17.79
C THR A 119 -8.50 13.74 17.18
N LYS A 120 -9.74 14.09 17.49
CA LYS A 120 -10.28 15.41 17.15
C LYS A 120 -9.44 16.55 17.74
N ASP A 121 -8.89 16.35 18.94
CA ASP A 121 -8.16 17.38 19.67
C ASP A 121 -6.70 17.50 19.19
N SER A 122 -6.11 16.41 18.68
CA SER A 122 -4.76 16.41 18.11
C SER A 122 -4.72 16.86 16.63
N TYR A 123 -5.88 17.12 15.99
CA TYR A 123 -5.95 17.48 14.56
C TYR A 123 -5.11 18.74 14.22
N ASP A 124 -5.06 19.72 15.09
CA ASP A 124 -4.28 20.94 14.84
C ASP A 124 -2.77 20.63 14.70
N GLN A 125 -2.26 19.61 15.40
CA GLN A 125 -0.91 19.10 15.21
C GLN A 125 -0.76 18.36 13.86
N LEU A 126 -1.71 17.49 13.50
CA LEU A 126 -1.74 16.83 12.19
C LEU A 126 -1.75 17.86 11.06
N GLU A 127 -2.65 18.85 11.09
CA GLU A 127 -2.76 19.88 10.08
C GLU A 127 -1.47 20.68 9.93
N ARG A 128 -0.88 21.11 11.04
CA ARG A 128 0.41 21.80 11.05
C ARG A 128 1.53 20.98 10.40
N VAL A 129 1.55 19.66 10.63
CA VAL A 129 2.55 18.78 9.99
C VAL A 129 2.26 18.67 8.50
N LEU A 130 1.03 18.45 8.08
CA LEU A 130 0.65 18.39 6.66
C LEU A 130 1.03 19.66 5.92
N GLU A 131 0.77 20.84 6.51
CA GLU A 131 1.18 22.14 5.98
C GLU A 131 2.70 22.27 5.88
N ALA A 132 3.46 21.89 6.92
CA ALA A 132 4.92 21.97 6.95
C ALA A 132 5.57 21.11 5.87
N TYR A 133 4.95 19.97 5.52
CA TYR A 133 5.36 19.10 4.45
C TYR A 133 4.76 19.46 3.07
N GLY A 134 4.03 20.57 2.99
CA GLY A 134 3.44 21.08 1.75
C GLY A 134 2.36 20.16 1.16
N VAL A 135 1.68 19.40 2.00
CA VAL A 135 0.61 18.50 1.58
C VAL A 135 -0.66 19.29 1.31
N THR A 136 -1.00 19.47 0.05
CA THR A 136 -2.24 20.12 -0.40
C THR A 136 -3.24 19.11 -0.95
N ARG A 137 -2.83 17.85 -1.14
CA ARG A 137 -3.66 16.77 -1.63
C ARG A 137 -3.20 15.43 -1.03
N LEU A 138 -4.17 14.61 -0.66
CA LEU A 138 -4.00 13.21 -0.26
C LEU A 138 -4.68 12.31 -1.31
N ASN A 139 -3.92 11.39 -1.90
CA ASN A 139 -4.45 10.40 -2.85
C ASN A 139 -5.35 9.38 -2.16
N GLY A 140 -5.13 9.16 -0.87
CA GLY A 140 -5.99 8.35 -0.03
C GLY A 140 -5.81 8.65 1.45
N VAL A 141 -6.92 8.52 2.16
CA VAL A 141 -6.95 8.48 3.62
C VAL A 141 -7.53 7.14 4.02
N VAL A 142 -6.76 6.33 4.72
CA VAL A 142 -7.19 5.01 5.20
C VAL A 142 -7.46 5.12 6.68
N ILE A 143 -8.66 4.76 7.12
CA ILE A 143 -9.02 4.66 8.53
C ILE A 143 -9.00 3.18 8.91
N THR A 144 -8.15 2.83 9.87
CA THR A 144 -7.97 1.44 10.27
C THR A 144 -9.19 0.89 10.99
N HIS A 145 -9.75 1.65 11.92
CA HIS A 145 -10.98 1.34 12.65
C HIS A 145 -11.64 2.60 13.20
N THR A 146 -12.77 2.47 13.91
CA THR A 146 -13.64 3.63 14.23
C THR A 146 -13.34 4.29 15.56
N ASP A 147 -12.33 3.88 16.30
CA ASP A 147 -11.95 4.49 17.57
C ASP A 147 -11.47 5.94 17.39
N LYS A 148 -11.77 6.77 18.40
CA LYS A 148 -11.62 8.24 18.32
C LYS A 148 -10.17 8.69 18.14
N ASP A 149 -9.22 7.91 18.55
CA ASP A 149 -7.77 8.17 18.40
C ASP A 149 -7.22 7.77 17.02
N HIS A 150 -8.09 7.24 16.13
CA HIS A 150 -7.79 6.92 14.74
C HIS A 150 -8.64 7.76 13.77
N VAL A 151 -9.97 7.76 13.95
CA VAL A 151 -10.90 8.47 13.04
C VAL A 151 -11.19 9.91 13.45
N GLY A 152 -10.76 10.33 14.63
CA GLY A 152 -11.22 11.57 15.28
C GLY A 152 -10.94 12.86 14.50
N GLY A 153 -9.85 12.94 13.75
CA GLY A 153 -9.48 14.07 12.92
C GLY A 153 -10.17 14.12 11.55
N LEU A 154 -10.76 13.01 11.07
CA LEU A 154 -11.26 12.87 9.70
C LEU A 154 -12.24 13.98 9.28
N LYS A 155 -13.22 14.31 10.13
CA LYS A 155 -14.20 15.39 9.83
C LYS A 155 -13.55 16.75 9.68
N LYS A 156 -12.49 17.06 10.46
CA LYS A 156 -11.74 18.31 10.33
C LYS A 156 -10.91 18.30 9.04
N LEU A 157 -10.26 17.17 8.72
CA LEU A 157 -9.49 17.00 7.50
C LEU A 157 -10.35 17.19 6.25
N LEU A 158 -11.50 16.53 6.16
CA LEU A 158 -12.41 16.66 5.02
C LEU A 158 -13.05 18.06 4.89
N LYS A 159 -13.02 18.86 5.96
CA LYS A 159 -13.46 20.25 5.96
C LYS A 159 -12.33 21.23 5.59
N SER A 160 -11.08 20.83 5.68
CA SER A 160 -9.91 21.68 5.43
C SER A 160 -9.74 22.00 3.93
N GLU A 161 -8.72 22.79 3.60
CA GLU A 161 -8.33 23.10 2.22
C GLU A 161 -7.53 21.94 1.55
N ILE A 162 -7.23 20.87 2.28
CA ILE A 162 -6.49 19.71 1.75
C ILE A 162 -7.45 18.84 0.94
N ALA A 163 -7.16 18.67 -0.36
CA ALA A 163 -7.96 17.81 -1.21
C ALA A 163 -7.75 16.34 -0.84
N VAL A 164 -8.84 15.58 -0.68
CA VAL A 164 -8.82 14.14 -0.41
C VAL A 164 -9.48 13.42 -1.58
N ASP A 165 -8.70 12.62 -2.34
CA ASP A 165 -9.23 11.93 -3.51
C ASP A 165 -10.16 10.78 -3.15
N ARG A 166 -9.83 10.09 -2.05
CA ARG A 166 -10.61 8.94 -1.57
C ARG A 166 -10.35 8.64 -0.10
N VAL A 167 -11.42 8.30 0.59
CA VAL A 167 -11.38 7.72 1.93
C VAL A 167 -11.56 6.20 1.81
N TYR A 168 -10.82 5.44 2.61
CA TYR A 168 -10.91 3.99 2.71
C TYR A 168 -11.19 3.60 4.16
N ALA A 169 -12.07 2.61 4.36
CA ALA A 169 -12.37 2.06 5.69
C ALA A 169 -12.73 0.58 5.60
N GLY A 170 -12.64 -0.14 6.70
CA GLY A 170 -13.00 -1.55 6.80
C GLY A 170 -14.50 -1.79 6.61
N THR A 171 -14.85 -2.94 6.01
CA THR A 171 -16.24 -3.41 5.94
C THR A 171 -16.71 -4.03 7.26
N LEU A 172 -15.78 -4.47 8.10
CA LEU A 172 -16.05 -5.04 9.42
C LEU A 172 -15.85 -3.95 10.47
N HIS A 173 -16.82 -3.79 11.34
CA HIS A 173 -16.85 -2.79 12.39
C HIS A 173 -17.90 -3.16 13.43
N SER A 174 -17.75 -2.68 14.67
CA SER A 174 -18.67 -2.92 15.77
C SER A 174 -19.90 -1.99 15.78
N GLU A 175 -19.96 -1.00 14.86
CA GLU A 175 -21.07 -0.05 14.79
C GLU A 175 -22.38 -0.75 14.41
N LYS A 176 -23.49 -0.30 15.06
CA LYS A 176 -24.79 -0.96 14.93
C LYS A 176 -25.47 -0.75 13.58
N SER A 177 -25.15 0.31 12.92
CA SER A 177 -25.68 0.67 11.60
C SER A 177 -24.62 1.41 10.78
N LEU A 178 -24.79 1.43 9.46
CA LEU A 178 -23.91 2.18 8.58
C LEU A 178 -23.99 3.69 8.83
N GLU A 179 -25.18 4.19 9.21
CA GLU A 179 -25.40 5.60 9.52
C GLU A 179 -24.65 6.05 10.78
N ASP A 180 -24.42 5.13 11.72
CA ASP A 180 -23.64 5.38 12.94
C ASP A 180 -22.14 5.34 12.68
N HIS A 181 -21.69 4.80 11.51
CA HIS A 181 -20.28 4.64 11.19
C HIS A 181 -19.61 6.01 10.95
N PRO A 182 -18.62 6.42 11.76
CA PRO A 182 -18.09 7.78 11.73
C PRO A 182 -17.41 8.16 10.42
N VAL A 183 -16.84 7.19 9.69
CA VAL A 183 -16.23 7.42 8.36
C VAL A 183 -17.33 7.63 7.33
N TYR A 184 -18.42 6.84 7.36
CA TYR A 184 -19.54 7.02 6.47
C TYR A 184 -20.21 8.38 6.66
N GLU A 185 -20.52 8.74 7.92
CA GLU A 185 -21.08 10.06 8.27
C GLU A 185 -20.20 11.22 7.77
N ALA A 186 -18.87 11.08 7.94
CA ALA A 186 -17.93 12.11 7.48
C ALA A 186 -17.87 12.19 5.95
N ALA A 187 -17.78 11.05 5.27
CA ALA A 187 -17.71 10.99 3.81
C ALA A 187 -18.98 11.53 3.15
N GLU A 188 -20.15 11.12 3.64
CA GLU A 188 -21.44 11.63 3.16
C GLU A 188 -21.56 13.15 3.36
N LYS A 189 -21.22 13.63 4.55
CA LYS A 189 -21.35 15.06 4.90
C LYS A 189 -20.48 15.97 4.04
N TYR A 190 -19.31 15.54 3.62
CA TYR A 190 -18.35 16.35 2.86
C TYR A 190 -18.20 15.89 1.40
N ASP A 191 -19.10 15.03 0.91
CA ASP A 191 -19.09 14.49 -0.46
C ASP A 191 -17.75 13.86 -0.84
N ALA A 192 -17.10 13.19 0.10
CA ALA A 192 -15.82 12.53 -0.10
C ALA A 192 -16.02 11.11 -0.65
N PRO A 193 -15.35 10.73 -1.75
CA PRO A 193 -15.45 9.35 -2.27
C PRO A 193 -14.99 8.34 -1.22
N LEU A 194 -15.85 7.39 -0.86
CA LEU A 194 -15.57 6.32 0.11
C LEU A 194 -15.45 4.96 -0.58
N THR A 195 -14.47 4.17 -0.17
CA THR A 195 -14.31 2.77 -0.58
C THR A 195 -14.16 1.89 0.65
N TRP A 196 -14.99 0.88 0.73
CA TRP A 196 -14.93 -0.14 1.76
C TRP A 196 -13.90 -1.22 1.37
N LEU A 197 -13.10 -1.65 2.35
CA LEU A 197 -12.05 -2.64 2.20
C LEU A 197 -12.33 -3.87 3.06
N SER A 198 -11.99 -5.02 2.53
CA SER A 198 -12.03 -6.31 3.22
C SER A 198 -10.70 -7.03 3.06
N ALA A 199 -10.43 -8.02 3.89
CA ALA A 199 -9.25 -8.86 3.74
C ALA A 199 -9.14 -9.44 2.33
N GLY A 200 -7.97 -9.27 1.71
CA GLY A 200 -7.69 -9.65 0.33
C GLY A 200 -7.86 -8.53 -0.71
N ASP A 201 -8.42 -7.38 -0.32
CA ASP A 201 -8.43 -6.19 -1.17
C ASP A 201 -7.05 -5.52 -1.20
N SER A 202 -6.85 -4.61 -2.15
CA SER A 202 -5.58 -3.93 -2.34
C SER A 202 -5.78 -2.53 -2.92
N ILE A 203 -5.04 -1.56 -2.41
CA ILE A 203 -4.93 -0.20 -2.96
C ILE A 203 -3.64 -0.12 -3.75
N ALA A 204 -3.74 -0.19 -5.08
CA ALA A 204 -2.58 -0.13 -5.96
C ALA A 204 -1.89 1.26 -5.96
N LEU A 205 -0.56 1.28 -6.02
CA LEU A 205 0.26 2.48 -6.08
C LEU A 205 0.82 2.71 -7.49
N GLU A 206 0.97 3.98 -7.89
CA GLU A 206 1.46 4.34 -9.22
C GLU A 206 2.92 3.95 -9.45
N GLY A 207 3.77 4.04 -8.42
CA GLY A 207 5.19 3.66 -8.46
C GLY A 207 5.46 2.15 -8.40
N GLY A 208 4.41 1.35 -8.35
CA GLY A 208 4.47 -0.08 -8.12
C GLY A 208 4.37 -0.44 -6.64
N GLY A 209 3.71 -1.56 -6.35
CA GLY A 209 3.35 -1.97 -5.00
C GLY A 209 1.90 -1.64 -4.67
N ALA A 210 1.53 -1.84 -3.41
CA ALA A 210 0.17 -1.65 -2.93
C ALA A 210 0.11 -1.59 -1.41
N PHE A 211 -1.01 -1.09 -0.88
CA PHE A 211 -1.48 -1.45 0.45
C PHE A 211 -2.40 -2.68 0.32
N ASP A 212 -1.91 -3.84 0.73
CA ASP A 212 -2.66 -5.09 0.75
C ASP A 212 -3.34 -5.24 2.11
N VAL A 213 -4.65 -5.50 2.11
CA VAL A 213 -5.45 -5.69 3.32
C VAL A 213 -5.32 -7.14 3.77
N LEU A 214 -4.68 -7.37 4.91
CA LEU A 214 -4.50 -8.70 5.51
C LEU A 214 -5.64 -9.10 6.42
N GLY A 215 -6.22 -8.16 7.15
CA GLY A 215 -7.29 -8.31 8.13
C GLY A 215 -8.18 -7.07 8.23
N PRO A 216 -9.27 -7.17 9.02
CA PRO A 216 -9.67 -8.32 9.83
C PRO A 216 -10.29 -9.45 8.99
N LEU A 217 -10.19 -10.71 9.46
CA LEU A 217 -10.77 -11.89 8.82
C LEU A 217 -12.20 -12.17 9.29
N THR A 218 -12.46 -11.86 10.54
CA THR A 218 -13.78 -12.00 11.20
C THR A 218 -14.15 -10.68 11.86
N GLN A 219 -15.44 -10.46 12.05
CA GLN A 219 -15.95 -9.30 12.78
C GLN A 219 -15.99 -9.59 14.28
N ASP A 220 -15.51 -8.65 15.07
CA ASP A 220 -15.69 -8.62 16.52
C ASP A 220 -16.77 -7.57 16.84
N ASP A 221 -17.92 -8.04 17.34
CA ASP A 221 -19.05 -7.16 17.67
C ASP A 221 -18.87 -6.45 19.04
N GLU A 222 -17.87 -6.86 19.83
CA GLU A 222 -17.64 -6.35 21.19
C GLU A 222 -16.43 -5.43 21.27
N GLN A 223 -15.37 -5.70 20.48
CA GLN A 223 -14.09 -4.99 20.53
C GLN A 223 -13.73 -4.41 19.17
N GLU A 224 -13.91 -3.11 19.00
CA GLU A 224 -13.64 -2.42 17.75
C GLU A 224 -12.18 -2.55 17.30
N ASN A 225 -11.24 -2.62 18.24
CA ASN A 225 -9.82 -2.83 17.96
C ASN A 225 -9.56 -4.08 17.09
N ASN A 226 -10.31 -5.16 17.31
CA ASN A 226 -10.22 -6.41 16.52
C ASN A 226 -10.89 -6.32 15.14
N ASN A 227 -11.41 -5.16 14.77
CA ASN A 227 -11.87 -4.84 13.42
C ASN A 227 -10.86 -3.93 12.69
N SER A 228 -9.65 -3.79 13.18
CA SER A 228 -8.61 -2.95 12.59
C SER A 228 -8.21 -3.44 11.20
N LEU A 229 -8.17 -2.55 10.20
CA LEU A 229 -7.50 -2.88 8.95
C LEU A 229 -6.01 -3.12 9.20
N VAL A 230 -5.58 -4.36 9.08
CA VAL A 230 -4.17 -4.70 9.07
C VAL A 230 -3.66 -4.63 7.64
N LEU A 231 -2.74 -3.70 7.39
CA LEU A 231 -2.26 -3.40 6.05
C LEU A 231 -0.79 -3.80 5.88
N ARG A 232 -0.48 -4.40 4.75
CA ARG A 232 0.90 -4.54 4.28
C ARG A 232 1.13 -3.54 3.14
N LEU A 233 1.96 -2.54 3.38
CA LEU A 233 2.50 -1.73 2.29
C LEU A 233 3.65 -2.50 1.65
N THR A 234 3.43 -2.95 0.43
CA THR A 234 4.44 -3.63 -0.40
C THR A 234 4.98 -2.65 -1.42
N THR A 235 6.30 -2.49 -1.50
CA THR A 235 6.96 -1.59 -2.46
C THR A 235 8.23 -2.23 -3.03
N PRO A 236 8.78 -1.72 -4.14
CA PRO A 236 10.09 -2.15 -4.63
C PRO A 236 11.23 -1.94 -3.64
N GLN A 237 11.05 -1.05 -2.65
CA GLN A 237 12.04 -0.72 -1.62
C GLN A 237 11.95 -1.62 -0.39
N GLY A 238 10.87 -2.40 -0.26
CA GLY A 238 10.58 -3.31 0.85
C GLY A 238 9.18 -3.11 1.40
N ASP A 239 8.88 -3.80 2.49
CA ASP A 239 7.53 -3.88 3.05
C ASP A 239 7.45 -3.21 4.42
N MET A 240 6.29 -2.61 4.70
CA MET A 240 5.88 -2.15 6.02
C MET A 240 4.59 -2.86 6.44
N LEU A 241 4.47 -3.23 7.72
CA LEU A 241 3.27 -3.81 8.30
C LEU A 241 2.64 -2.80 9.26
N LEU A 242 1.38 -2.43 8.98
CA LEU A 242 0.59 -1.47 9.75
C LEU A 242 -0.57 -2.25 10.38
N THR A 243 -0.67 -2.23 11.68
CA THR A 243 -1.53 -3.17 12.43
C THR A 243 -2.70 -2.50 13.13
N GLY A 244 -2.90 -1.19 12.92
CA GLY A 244 -3.92 -0.44 13.66
C GLY A 244 -3.82 -0.72 15.15
N ASP A 245 -4.95 -1.01 15.76
CA ASP A 245 -5.05 -1.41 17.16
C ASP A 245 -5.45 -2.89 17.35
N MET A 246 -5.16 -3.72 16.31
CA MET A 246 -5.32 -5.17 16.37
C MET A 246 -4.87 -5.73 17.71
N GLU A 247 -5.74 -6.48 18.39
CA GLU A 247 -5.44 -7.19 19.63
C GLU A 247 -5.14 -8.68 19.37
N LEU A 248 -4.85 -9.43 20.44
CA LEU A 248 -4.48 -10.84 20.36
C LEU A 248 -5.49 -11.74 19.63
N PRO A 249 -6.82 -11.54 19.69
CA PRO A 249 -7.78 -12.35 18.93
C PRO A 249 -7.56 -12.22 17.41
N GLU A 250 -7.59 -11.03 16.87
CA GLU A 250 -7.35 -10.77 15.45
C GLU A 250 -5.93 -11.18 15.01
N GLU A 251 -4.93 -10.86 15.84
CA GLU A 251 -3.55 -11.27 15.62
C GLU A 251 -3.42 -12.79 15.43
N SER A 252 -4.10 -13.56 16.30
CA SER A 252 -4.09 -15.02 16.25
C SER A 252 -4.70 -15.55 14.95
N GLU A 253 -5.81 -14.99 14.51
CA GLU A 253 -6.44 -15.35 13.23
C GLU A 253 -5.49 -15.12 12.03
N LEU A 254 -4.82 -13.98 11.99
CA LEU A 254 -3.86 -13.66 10.92
C LEU A 254 -2.64 -14.59 10.94
N ILE A 255 -2.15 -14.95 12.11
CA ILE A 255 -1.05 -15.92 12.28
C ILE A 255 -1.49 -17.32 11.82
N GLU A 256 -2.65 -17.79 12.25
CA GLU A 256 -3.20 -19.10 11.86
C GLU A 256 -3.47 -19.18 10.35
N ALA A 257 -3.91 -18.08 9.76
CA ALA A 257 -4.09 -17.96 8.30
C ALA A 257 -2.75 -17.88 7.53
N GLY A 258 -1.61 -17.72 8.22
CA GLY A 258 -0.29 -17.60 7.59
C GLY A 258 -0.08 -16.30 6.84
N LEU A 259 -0.78 -15.23 7.23
CA LEU A 259 -0.73 -13.93 6.57
C LEU A 259 0.39 -13.03 7.10
N ILE A 260 0.91 -13.33 8.29
CA ILE A 260 2.00 -12.57 8.88
C ILE A 260 3.35 -13.11 8.38
N SER A 261 4.13 -12.24 7.78
CA SER A 261 5.48 -12.55 7.30
C SER A 261 6.40 -11.35 7.49
N GLN A 262 7.70 -11.55 7.28
CA GLN A 262 8.71 -10.53 7.52
C GLN A 262 8.38 -9.22 6.80
N ALA A 263 8.55 -8.09 7.52
CA ALA A 263 8.48 -6.74 7.01
C ALA A 263 9.64 -5.91 7.58
N ALA A 264 10.17 -4.96 6.82
CA ALA A 264 11.28 -4.13 7.27
C ALA A 264 10.85 -3.18 8.41
N VAL A 265 9.60 -2.73 8.38
CA VAL A 265 9.02 -1.80 9.35
C VAL A 265 7.72 -2.38 9.90
N LEU A 266 7.54 -2.26 11.20
CA LEU A 266 6.30 -2.58 11.91
C LEU A 266 5.79 -1.31 12.61
N LYS A 267 4.56 -0.85 12.29
CA LYS A 267 3.78 -0.02 13.20
C LYS A 267 3.19 -0.97 14.25
N VAL A 268 3.61 -0.81 15.49
CA VAL A 268 3.22 -1.67 16.61
C VAL A 268 1.74 -1.48 16.93
N ALA A 269 1.02 -2.59 17.13
CA ALA A 269 -0.40 -2.58 17.38
C ALA A 269 -0.74 -1.94 18.73
N HIS A 270 -1.93 -1.37 18.81
CA HIS A 270 -2.59 -0.85 20.01
C HIS A 270 -1.64 -0.01 20.88
N HIS A 271 -0.92 0.91 20.23
CA HIS A 271 0.02 1.86 20.87
C HIS A 271 1.10 1.19 21.73
N GLY A 272 1.40 -0.09 21.47
CA GLY A 272 2.33 -0.88 22.26
C GLY A 272 1.74 -1.40 23.59
N ASN A 273 0.42 -1.52 23.70
CA ASN A 273 -0.26 -2.15 24.82
C ASN A 273 0.04 -3.67 24.88
N GLU A 274 -0.06 -4.29 26.06
CA GLU A 274 0.38 -5.67 26.23
C GLU A 274 -0.59 -6.73 25.67
N ASP A 275 -1.82 -6.34 25.35
CA ASP A 275 -2.87 -7.14 24.74
C ASP A 275 -2.70 -7.38 23.23
N ALA A 276 -1.62 -6.89 22.67
CA ALA A 276 -1.26 -7.01 21.26
C ALA A 276 0.23 -7.34 21.09
N THR A 277 0.65 -7.54 19.84
CA THR A 277 2.07 -7.71 19.45
C THR A 277 2.74 -8.83 20.22
N SER A 278 2.18 -10.06 20.11
CA SER A 278 2.66 -11.27 20.82
C SER A 278 4.09 -11.63 20.39
N TRP A 279 4.72 -12.48 21.18
CA TRP A 279 6.03 -13.06 20.84
C TRP A 279 6.02 -13.78 19.49
N GLN A 280 4.96 -14.54 19.20
CA GLN A 280 4.82 -15.26 17.94
C GLN A 280 4.71 -14.30 16.75
N PHE A 281 3.92 -13.24 16.90
CA PHE A 281 3.78 -12.19 15.88
C PHE A 281 5.13 -11.53 15.56
N VAL A 282 5.87 -11.10 16.59
CA VAL A 282 7.16 -10.44 16.43
C VAL A 282 8.19 -11.35 15.78
N LEU A 283 8.17 -12.66 16.08
CA LEU A 283 9.05 -13.66 15.44
C LEU A 283 8.76 -13.83 13.95
N LEU A 284 7.50 -13.72 13.53
CA LEU A 284 7.10 -13.81 12.12
C LEU A 284 7.37 -12.51 11.38
N ALA A 285 7.02 -11.38 11.96
CA ALA A 285 7.19 -10.05 11.37
C ALA A 285 8.68 -9.63 11.30
N ARG A 286 9.50 -9.97 12.30
CA ARG A 286 10.95 -9.72 12.38
C ARG A 286 11.37 -8.35 11.83
N PRO A 287 10.79 -7.25 12.32
CA PRO A 287 11.06 -5.93 11.77
C PRO A 287 12.51 -5.49 12.04
N GLN A 288 13.06 -4.68 11.12
CA GLN A 288 14.28 -3.94 11.38
C GLN A 288 14.00 -2.75 12.33
N TRP A 289 12.86 -2.07 12.11
CA TRP A 289 12.35 -1.00 12.96
C TRP A 289 10.89 -1.23 13.32
N ALA A 290 10.59 -1.00 14.59
CA ALA A 290 9.24 -0.95 15.15
C ALA A 290 8.95 0.48 15.58
N VAL A 291 7.84 1.05 15.09
CA VAL A 291 7.38 2.38 15.48
C VAL A 291 6.16 2.23 16.38
N ILE A 292 6.17 2.94 17.50
CA ILE A 292 5.09 2.95 18.48
C ILE A 292 4.52 4.37 18.55
N SER A 293 3.27 4.54 18.16
CA SER A 293 2.54 5.80 18.30
C SER A 293 1.90 5.82 19.67
N THR A 294 2.43 6.59 20.60
CA THR A 294 1.88 6.69 21.95
C THR A 294 2.39 7.93 22.69
N SER A 295 1.77 8.20 23.83
CA SER A 295 2.15 9.20 24.83
C SER A 295 2.02 8.58 26.22
N SER A 296 3.13 8.35 26.89
CA SER A 296 3.14 7.85 28.28
C SER A 296 2.65 8.89 29.29
N VAL A 297 2.47 10.14 28.88
CA VAL A 297 1.79 11.17 29.69
C VAL A 297 0.29 10.91 29.73
N GLU A 298 -0.28 10.48 28.58
CA GLU A 298 -1.71 10.19 28.45
C GLU A 298 -2.05 8.77 28.90
N LYS A 299 -1.13 7.81 28.61
CA LYS A 299 -1.28 6.40 28.89
C LYS A 299 0.05 5.84 29.44
N PRO A 300 0.31 5.94 30.78
CA PRO A 300 1.59 5.60 31.39
C PRO A 300 2.04 4.15 31.19
N GLU A 301 1.12 3.22 30.94
CA GLU A 301 1.40 1.81 30.68
C GLU A 301 1.85 1.52 29.23
N THR A 302 1.86 2.53 28.33
CA THR A 302 2.32 2.36 26.96
C THR A 302 3.55 3.21 26.66
N PRO A 303 4.54 2.67 25.94
CA PRO A 303 4.60 1.27 25.50
C PRO A 303 4.87 0.31 26.65
N SER A 304 4.20 -0.85 26.65
CA SER A 304 4.38 -1.89 27.64
C SER A 304 5.81 -2.45 27.62
N SER A 305 6.40 -2.64 28.80
CA SER A 305 7.71 -3.27 28.92
C SER A 305 7.77 -4.68 28.33
N LYS A 306 6.65 -5.40 28.31
CA LYS A 306 6.56 -6.73 27.69
C LYS A 306 6.67 -6.64 26.17
N VAL A 307 6.00 -5.66 25.54
CA VAL A 307 6.10 -5.43 24.09
C VAL A 307 7.52 -4.98 23.73
N LEU A 308 8.09 -4.04 24.49
CA LEU A 308 9.48 -3.62 24.28
C LEU A 308 10.47 -4.79 24.37
N SER A 309 10.32 -5.67 25.38
CA SER A 309 11.16 -6.86 25.50
C SER A 309 11.09 -7.77 24.28
N ARG A 310 9.88 -8.04 23.77
CA ARG A 310 9.67 -8.87 22.56
C ARG A 310 10.36 -8.28 21.32
N LEU A 311 10.28 -6.98 21.16
CA LEU A 311 10.93 -6.26 20.04
C LEU A 311 12.46 -6.29 20.15
N TYR A 312 13.01 -6.06 21.35
CA TYR A 312 14.46 -6.12 21.57
C TYR A 312 15.02 -7.54 21.40
N ASP A 313 14.28 -8.58 21.75
CA ASP A 313 14.71 -9.96 21.60
C ASP A 313 14.90 -10.35 20.12
N VAL A 314 14.14 -9.76 19.19
CA VAL A 314 14.35 -9.91 17.74
C VAL A 314 15.32 -8.89 17.16
N LYS A 315 15.91 -8.03 18.01
CA LYS A 315 16.87 -6.97 17.66
C LYS A 315 16.28 -5.89 16.75
N ALA A 316 14.99 -5.62 16.87
CA ALA A 316 14.37 -4.49 16.21
C ALA A 316 14.85 -3.18 16.82
N GLY A 317 15.17 -2.17 16.01
CA GLY A 317 15.20 -0.80 16.45
C GLY A 317 13.80 -0.37 16.88
N VAL A 318 13.67 0.37 17.98
CA VAL A 318 12.39 0.87 18.48
C VAL A 318 12.41 2.39 18.47
N ALA A 319 11.39 3.00 17.89
CA ALA A 319 11.17 4.44 17.89
C ALA A 319 9.75 4.74 18.40
N VAL A 320 9.62 5.72 19.28
CA VAL A 320 8.34 6.11 19.88
C VAL A 320 8.01 7.53 19.48
N THR A 321 6.79 7.79 19.02
CA THR A 321 6.41 9.12 18.49
C THR A 321 6.55 10.23 19.51
N GLN A 322 6.31 9.97 20.79
CA GLN A 322 6.46 10.95 21.87
C GLN A 322 7.89 11.49 22.05
N ASP A 323 8.91 10.80 21.51
CA ASP A 323 10.31 11.19 21.64
C ASP A 323 10.72 12.27 20.62
N ALA A 324 9.75 12.75 19.82
CA ALA A 324 9.94 13.77 18.81
C ALA A 324 8.76 14.76 18.78
N GLU A 325 9.03 16.05 18.50
CA GLU A 325 7.98 17.08 18.46
C GLU A 325 7.04 16.92 17.24
N VAL A 326 7.56 16.48 16.10
CA VAL A 326 6.82 16.24 14.87
C VAL A 326 6.42 14.78 14.73
N GLY A 327 7.36 13.87 14.95
CA GLY A 327 7.15 12.44 14.81
C GLY A 327 8.41 11.68 14.39
N ILE A 328 8.23 10.43 14.02
CA ILE A 328 9.30 9.53 13.57
C ILE A 328 9.21 9.37 12.05
N LEU A 329 10.23 9.84 11.35
CA LEU A 329 10.38 9.60 9.91
C LEU A 329 11.10 8.27 9.69
N VAL A 330 10.44 7.35 9.05
CA VAL A 330 11.01 6.08 8.58
C VAL A 330 11.33 6.22 7.10
N THR A 331 12.54 5.84 6.71
CA THR A 331 12.96 5.74 5.31
C THR A 331 13.28 4.28 4.98
N LEU A 332 12.68 3.78 3.91
CA LEU A 332 12.89 2.43 3.39
C LEU A 332 13.54 2.52 2.01
N ARG A 333 14.69 1.84 1.86
CA ARG A 333 15.49 1.84 0.64
C ARG A 333 16.21 0.50 0.48
N ASP A 334 16.08 -0.15 -0.67
CA ASP A 334 16.74 -1.42 -1.00
C ASP A 334 16.58 -2.49 0.10
N GLY A 335 15.39 -2.59 0.70
CA GLY A 335 15.07 -3.51 1.78
C GLY A 335 15.65 -3.11 3.16
N GLN A 336 16.31 -1.96 3.25
CA GLN A 336 16.86 -1.44 4.52
C GLN A 336 15.99 -0.31 5.05
N ALA A 337 15.67 -0.37 6.33
CA ALA A 337 14.90 0.67 7.02
C ALA A 337 15.82 1.50 7.96
N GLY A 338 15.57 2.80 7.98
CA GLY A 338 16.12 3.73 8.97
C GLY A 338 14.99 4.52 9.61
N ALA A 339 15.17 4.93 10.87
CA ALA A 339 14.21 5.79 11.58
C ALA A 339 14.91 6.95 12.23
N GLU A 340 14.33 8.14 12.15
CA GLU A 340 14.85 9.35 12.78
C GLU A 340 13.72 10.17 13.42
N ALA A 341 14.04 10.81 14.55
CA ALA A 341 13.13 11.72 15.24
C ALA A 341 13.16 13.10 14.56
N ILE A 342 11.98 13.61 14.19
CA ILE A 342 11.81 14.91 13.55
C ILE A 342 11.26 15.91 14.56
N ASN A 343 11.91 17.06 14.66
CA ASN A 343 11.51 18.16 15.53
C ASN A 343 11.30 19.45 14.73
N TRP A 344 10.51 20.39 15.28
CA TRP A 344 10.35 21.71 14.68
C TRP A 344 11.71 22.46 14.69
N ARG A 345 11.94 23.22 13.64
CA ARG A 345 13.12 24.10 13.52
C ARG A 345 12.78 25.52 13.89
#